data_06e24a9827492db9a188132298e6ff44
#
_entry.id   06e24a9827492db9a188132298e6ff44
#
_cell.length_a   1.000
_cell.length_b   1.000
_cell.length_c   1.000
_cell.angle_alpha   90.00
_cell.angle_beta   90.00
_cell.angle_gamma   90.00
#
_symmetry.space_group_name_H-M   'P 1'
#
loop_
_entity.id
_entity.type
_entity.pdbx_description
1 polymer ?
#
loop_
_entity_poly.entity_id
_entity_poly.type
_entity_poly.pdbx_seq_one_letter_code
_entity_poly.pdbx_strand_id
1 'polypeptide(L)'
;HAAGCTIPDVEHWTRVNRKVPRLVSVLPNGPDYHPTVRAFLAGGVPEVMLHLRDLGLLHLDAMTVTGQTVGENLDWWQASERRARFRQCLREQDGVDPDDVILPPKKAKAKGLTSTVCFPTGNIAPEGSVIKATAIDPSVVGEDGVYRHTGRARVFVSEAQAIKAIKREEIAQGDIMVVI
;
A
#
# COMPACT_ATOMS: atom_id res chain seq x y z
N HIS A 1 9.61 18.87 -8.73
CA HIS A 1 9.97 20.28 -9.00
C HIS A 1 11.48 20.53 -8.97
N ALA A 2 12.15 20.26 -7.84
CA ALA A 2 13.59 20.52 -7.70
C ALA A 2 14.46 19.78 -8.73
N ALA A 3 14.03 18.61 -9.17
CA ALA A 3 14.71 17.82 -10.20
C ALA A 3 14.25 18.11 -11.64
N GLY A 4 13.40 19.13 -11.85
CA GLY A 4 12.84 19.45 -13.18
C GLY A 4 11.83 18.44 -13.71
N CYS A 5 11.41 17.46 -12.90
CA CYS A 5 10.44 16.45 -13.29
C CYS A 5 9.01 16.99 -13.26
N THR A 6 8.17 16.48 -14.15
CA THR A 6 6.71 16.73 -14.11
C THR A 6 6.11 16.09 -12.86
N ILE A 7 5.23 16.82 -12.17
CA ILE A 7 4.49 16.26 -11.03
C ILE A 7 3.52 15.21 -11.58
N PRO A 8 3.52 13.98 -11.02
CA PRO A 8 2.56 12.96 -11.41
C PRO A 8 1.12 13.42 -11.08
N ASP A 9 0.23 13.30 -12.04
CA ASP A 9 -1.21 13.50 -11.86
C ASP A 9 -1.91 12.22 -11.39
N VAL A 10 -3.23 12.29 -11.19
CA VAL A 10 -4.05 11.16 -10.76
C VAL A 10 -4.00 10.00 -11.77
N GLU A 11 -3.90 10.31 -13.06
CA GLU A 11 -3.82 9.28 -14.10
C GLU A 11 -2.51 8.48 -14.02
N HIS A 12 -1.39 9.15 -13.76
CA HIS A 12 -0.11 8.49 -13.52
C HIS A 12 -0.17 7.56 -12.31
N TRP A 13 -0.74 8.02 -11.20
CA TRP A 13 -0.92 7.21 -9.99
C TRP A 13 -1.83 6.02 -10.23
N THR A 14 -2.95 6.21 -10.94
CA THR A 14 -3.88 5.14 -11.30
C THR A 14 -3.19 4.08 -12.15
N ARG A 15 -2.39 4.49 -13.14
CA ARG A 15 -1.63 3.59 -14.01
C ARG A 15 -0.61 2.76 -13.25
N VAL A 16 0.17 3.40 -12.36
CA VAL A 16 1.15 2.70 -11.50
C VAL A 16 0.43 1.72 -10.58
N ASN A 17 -0.63 2.17 -9.92
CA ASN A 17 -1.40 1.38 -8.98
C ASN A 17 -2.04 0.11 -9.60
N ARG A 18 -2.39 0.16 -10.89
CA ARG A 18 -2.90 -1.02 -11.62
C ARG A 18 -1.82 -2.01 -12.00
N LYS A 19 -0.56 -1.55 -12.17
CA LYS A 19 0.56 -2.38 -12.61
C LYS A 19 1.33 -2.99 -11.46
N VAL A 20 1.45 -2.27 -10.35
CA VAL A 20 2.26 -2.68 -9.20
C VAL A 20 1.37 -3.44 -8.21
N PRO A 21 1.61 -4.74 -7.98
CA PRO A 21 0.88 -5.50 -6.98
C PRO A 21 1.24 -5.05 -5.57
N ARG A 22 0.35 -5.29 -4.61
CA ARG A 22 0.67 -5.09 -3.20
C ARG A 22 1.59 -6.23 -2.74
N LEU A 23 2.85 -5.89 -2.47
CA LEU A 23 3.88 -6.86 -2.09
C LEU A 23 4.14 -6.90 -0.59
N VAL A 24 3.72 -5.88 0.17
CA VAL A 24 4.06 -5.75 1.59
C VAL A 24 2.84 -6.00 2.45
N SER A 25 2.98 -6.94 3.41
CA SER A 25 1.96 -7.31 4.38
C SER A 25 2.36 -6.82 5.78
N VAL A 26 2.10 -5.54 6.07
CA VAL A 26 2.37 -4.93 7.38
C VAL A 26 1.19 -4.09 7.84
N LEU A 27 1.07 -3.90 9.15
CA LEU A 27 0.09 -2.99 9.73
C LEU A 27 0.20 -1.59 9.12
N PRO A 28 -0.93 -0.93 8.79
CA PRO A 28 -2.32 -1.39 8.88
C PRO A 28 -2.86 -1.98 7.58
N ASN A 29 -2.02 -2.43 6.64
CA ASN A 29 -2.41 -2.71 5.24
C ASN A 29 -2.22 -4.17 4.81
N GLY A 30 -1.87 -5.06 5.70
CA GLY A 30 -1.62 -6.46 5.36
C GLY A 30 -2.71 -7.41 5.83
N PRO A 31 -2.89 -8.59 5.19
CA PRO A 31 -3.75 -9.65 5.70
C PRO A 31 -3.18 -10.27 6.99
N ASP A 32 -1.87 -10.33 7.09
CA ASP A 32 -1.15 -10.87 8.25
C ASP A 32 -0.49 -9.69 8.97
N TYR A 33 -1.10 -9.11 9.94
CA TYR A 33 -0.73 -7.90 10.66
C TYR A 33 0.72 -7.86 11.22
N HIS A 34 1.72 -7.95 10.35
CA HIS A 34 3.12 -7.84 10.75
C HIS A 34 3.48 -6.40 11.13
N PRO A 35 4.25 -6.18 12.21
CA PRO A 35 4.78 -4.86 12.52
C PRO A 35 5.83 -4.44 11.49
N THR A 36 6.02 -3.13 11.33
CA THR A 36 6.93 -2.56 10.31
C THR A 36 8.39 -3.03 10.48
N VAL A 37 8.83 -3.34 11.70
CA VAL A 37 10.18 -3.90 11.94
C VAL A 37 10.40 -5.20 11.18
N ARG A 38 9.37 -6.02 11.01
CA ARG A 38 9.47 -7.26 10.22
C ARG A 38 9.68 -6.98 8.73
N ALA A 39 9.11 -5.90 8.18
CA ALA A 39 9.40 -5.51 6.81
C ALA A 39 10.88 -5.14 6.63
N PHE A 40 11.48 -4.47 7.63
CA PHE A 40 12.91 -4.19 7.61
C PHE A 40 13.76 -5.47 7.62
N LEU A 41 13.43 -6.42 8.50
CA LEU A 41 14.12 -7.72 8.59
C LEU A 41 13.86 -8.63 7.39
N ALA A 42 12.71 -8.50 6.73
CA ALA A 42 12.41 -9.22 5.49
C ALA A 42 13.24 -8.72 4.29
N GLY A 43 13.88 -7.56 4.42
CA GLY A 43 14.76 -6.98 3.40
C GLY A 43 14.44 -5.52 3.05
N GLY A 44 13.33 -4.96 3.56
CA GLY A 44 12.96 -3.56 3.39
C GLY A 44 12.68 -3.16 1.94
N VAL A 45 12.91 -1.88 1.65
CA VAL A 45 12.70 -1.31 0.31
C VAL A 45 13.50 -2.03 -0.77
N PRO A 46 14.79 -2.37 -0.58
CA PRO A 46 15.54 -3.10 -1.60
C PRO A 46 14.92 -4.46 -1.97
N GLU A 47 14.30 -5.19 -1.03
CA GLU A 47 13.61 -6.45 -1.35
C GLU A 47 12.37 -6.23 -2.20
N VAL A 48 11.59 -5.18 -1.90
CA VAL A 48 10.46 -4.77 -2.77
C VAL A 48 10.97 -4.43 -4.17
N MET A 49 12.08 -3.70 -4.27
CA MET A 49 12.68 -3.33 -5.56
C MET A 49 13.18 -4.55 -6.34
N LEU A 50 13.68 -5.61 -5.68
CA LEU A 50 14.02 -6.87 -6.36
C LEU A 50 12.77 -7.46 -7.04
N HIS A 51 11.64 -7.51 -6.36
CA HIS A 51 10.40 -7.99 -6.95
C HIS A 51 9.88 -7.09 -8.08
N LEU A 52 10.04 -5.77 -7.98
CA LEU A 52 9.69 -4.84 -9.06
C LEU A 52 10.62 -5.00 -10.27
N ARG A 53 11.90 -5.30 -10.04
CA ARG A 53 12.86 -5.66 -11.10
C ARG A 53 12.41 -6.90 -11.86
N ASP A 54 12.04 -7.96 -11.12
CA ASP A 54 11.59 -9.22 -11.71
C ASP A 54 10.28 -9.07 -12.49
N LEU A 55 9.51 -8.05 -12.19
CA LEU A 55 8.29 -7.65 -12.94
C LEU A 55 8.60 -6.72 -14.13
N GLY A 56 9.85 -6.30 -14.33
CA GLY A 56 10.23 -5.35 -15.39
C GLY A 56 9.68 -3.93 -15.18
N LEU A 57 9.49 -3.51 -13.93
CA LEU A 57 8.86 -2.22 -13.57
C LEU A 57 9.86 -1.15 -13.12
N LEU A 58 11.17 -1.42 -13.23
CA LEU A 58 12.22 -0.48 -12.83
C LEU A 58 13.12 -0.08 -14.02
N HIS A 59 13.58 1.16 -14.01
CA HIS A 59 14.66 1.63 -14.86
C HIS A 59 16.00 1.26 -14.20
N LEU A 60 16.56 0.11 -14.58
CA LEU A 60 17.75 -0.47 -13.94
C LEU A 60 19.03 0.30 -14.25
N ASP A 61 19.04 1.05 -15.34
CA ASP A 61 20.12 1.92 -15.80
C ASP A 61 20.13 3.30 -15.12
N ALA A 62 19.09 3.63 -14.35
CA ALA A 62 19.03 4.90 -13.66
C ALA A 62 20.13 5.02 -12.60
N MET A 63 20.87 6.14 -12.64
CA MET A 63 21.94 6.42 -11.69
C MET A 63 21.39 6.74 -10.31
N THR A 64 22.07 6.29 -9.27
CA THR A 64 21.73 6.53 -7.88
C THR A 64 22.77 7.42 -7.17
N VAL A 65 22.47 7.83 -5.96
CA VAL A 65 23.40 8.64 -5.11
C VAL A 65 24.67 7.87 -4.71
N THR A 66 24.71 6.55 -4.89
CA THR A 66 25.90 5.74 -4.63
C THR A 66 26.93 5.82 -5.75
N GLY A 67 26.61 6.45 -6.88
CA GLY A 67 27.43 6.45 -8.09
C GLY A 67 27.28 5.17 -8.92
N GLN A 68 26.39 4.27 -8.52
CA GLN A 68 26.05 3.04 -9.25
C GLN A 68 24.62 3.13 -9.77
N THR A 69 24.28 2.29 -10.73
CA THR A 69 22.91 2.18 -11.22
C THR A 69 21.98 1.47 -10.22
N VAL A 70 20.67 1.57 -10.44
CA VAL A 70 19.67 0.82 -9.68
C VAL A 70 19.93 -0.68 -9.78
N GLY A 71 20.24 -1.18 -10.97
CA GLY A 71 20.55 -2.59 -11.22
C GLY A 71 21.73 -3.07 -10.39
N GLU A 72 22.88 -2.38 -10.47
CA GLU A 72 24.08 -2.72 -9.72
C GLU A 72 23.87 -2.71 -8.20
N ASN A 73 23.11 -1.72 -7.67
CA ASN A 73 22.77 -1.68 -6.25
C ASN A 73 21.87 -2.87 -5.86
N LEU A 74 20.95 -3.29 -6.70
CA LEU A 74 20.08 -4.44 -6.44
C LEU A 74 20.84 -5.76 -6.50
N ASP A 75 21.79 -5.91 -7.42
CA ASP A 75 22.67 -7.09 -7.50
C ASP A 75 23.54 -7.21 -6.25
N TRP A 76 24.13 -6.09 -5.82
CA TRP A 76 24.86 -6.03 -4.56
C TRP A 76 23.97 -6.42 -3.38
N TRP A 77 22.75 -5.87 -3.29
CA TRP A 77 21.81 -6.20 -2.22
C TRP A 77 21.44 -7.68 -2.23
N GLN A 78 21.12 -8.23 -3.39
CA GLN A 78 20.72 -9.63 -3.54
C GLN A 78 21.81 -10.60 -3.06
N ALA A 79 23.08 -10.29 -3.31
CA ALA A 79 24.22 -11.08 -2.90
C ALA A 79 24.72 -10.78 -1.48
N SER A 80 24.18 -9.76 -0.79
CA SER A 80 24.74 -9.28 0.47
C SER A 80 24.48 -10.24 1.64
N GLU A 81 25.50 -10.44 2.46
CA GLU A 81 25.38 -11.17 3.72
C GLU A 81 24.38 -10.51 4.67
N ARG A 82 24.27 -9.18 4.63
CA ARG A 82 23.30 -8.42 5.43
C ARG A 82 21.87 -8.84 5.13
N ARG A 83 21.52 -8.99 3.86
CA ARG A 83 20.21 -9.49 3.44
C ARG A 83 19.95 -10.89 3.97
N ALA A 84 20.92 -11.79 3.77
CA ALA A 84 20.82 -13.17 4.24
C ALA A 84 20.62 -13.25 5.77
N ARG A 85 21.44 -12.52 6.51
CA ARG A 85 21.38 -12.46 7.98
C ARG A 85 20.06 -11.91 8.52
N PHE A 86 19.54 -10.83 7.93
CA PHE A 86 18.27 -10.24 8.36
C PHE A 86 17.10 -11.20 8.14
N ARG A 87 17.03 -11.82 6.98
CA ARG A 87 15.98 -12.79 6.65
C ARG A 87 16.10 -14.06 7.50
N GLN A 88 17.32 -14.50 7.83
CA GLN A 88 17.55 -15.59 8.76
C GLN A 88 17.09 -15.24 10.19
N CYS A 89 17.45 -14.07 10.68
CA CYS A 89 17.02 -13.57 11.98
C CYS A 89 15.50 -13.60 12.14
N LEU A 90 14.76 -13.15 11.12
CA LEU A 90 13.30 -13.16 11.12
C LEU A 90 12.72 -14.59 11.22
N ARG A 91 13.32 -15.56 10.53
CA ARG A 91 12.91 -16.96 10.62
C ARG A 91 13.20 -17.57 11.97
N GLU A 92 14.40 -17.34 12.50
CA GLU A 92 14.88 -17.99 13.72
C GLU A 92 14.31 -17.38 15.00
N GLN A 93 14.17 -16.06 15.05
CA GLN A 93 13.73 -15.37 16.27
C GLN A 93 12.22 -15.16 16.31
N ASP A 94 11.59 -14.83 15.19
CA ASP A 94 10.17 -14.54 15.12
C ASP A 94 9.34 -15.73 14.59
N GLY A 95 9.98 -16.76 14.05
CA GLY A 95 9.29 -17.88 13.39
C GLY A 95 8.52 -17.48 12.14
N VAL A 96 8.88 -16.36 11.50
CA VAL A 96 8.15 -15.78 10.35
C VAL A 96 8.95 -15.95 9.07
N ASP A 97 8.32 -16.47 8.02
CA ASP A 97 8.92 -16.47 6.69
C ASP A 97 8.98 -15.02 6.15
N PRO A 98 10.16 -14.50 5.79
CA PRO A 98 10.30 -13.19 5.16
C PRO A 98 9.41 -12.99 3.93
N ASP A 99 9.12 -14.07 3.20
CA ASP A 99 8.25 -14.04 2.03
C ASP A 99 6.73 -13.98 2.38
N ASP A 100 6.37 -13.98 3.65
CA ASP A 100 5.03 -13.64 4.14
C ASP A 100 4.91 -12.16 4.50
N VAL A 101 6.03 -11.49 4.73
CA VAL A 101 6.09 -10.06 5.07
C VAL A 101 6.27 -9.20 3.81
N ILE A 102 7.27 -9.54 2.97
CA ILE A 102 7.46 -8.96 1.63
C ILE A 102 7.25 -10.12 0.64
N LEU A 103 6.07 -10.15 0.06
CA LEU A 103 5.61 -11.27 -0.75
C LEU A 103 6.19 -11.24 -2.16
N PRO A 104 6.73 -12.35 -2.66
CA PRO A 104 6.96 -12.49 -4.08
C PRO A 104 5.66 -12.28 -4.90
N PRO A 105 5.73 -11.70 -6.11
CA PRO A 105 4.54 -11.36 -6.90
C PRO A 105 3.54 -12.50 -7.09
N LYS A 106 4.04 -13.72 -7.31
CA LYS A 106 3.19 -14.92 -7.44
C LYS A 106 2.42 -15.22 -6.16
N LYS A 107 3.09 -15.12 -5.00
CA LYS A 107 2.47 -15.35 -3.68
C LYS A 107 1.44 -14.25 -3.36
N ALA A 108 1.77 -13.00 -3.66
CA ALA A 108 0.85 -11.87 -3.52
C ALA A 108 -0.43 -12.07 -4.37
N LYS A 109 -0.27 -12.47 -5.63
CA LYS A 109 -1.39 -12.77 -6.53
C LYS A 109 -2.25 -13.92 -6.03
N ALA A 110 -1.62 -14.99 -5.56
CA ALA A 110 -2.33 -16.16 -5.01
C ALA A 110 -3.16 -15.83 -3.76
N LYS A 111 -2.70 -14.85 -2.95
CA LYS A 111 -3.44 -14.31 -1.80
C LYS A 111 -4.48 -13.24 -2.19
N GLY A 112 -4.69 -12.95 -3.46
CA GLY A 112 -5.64 -11.93 -3.92
C GLY A 112 -5.25 -10.50 -3.53
N LEU A 113 -3.97 -10.22 -3.28
CA LEU A 113 -3.50 -8.91 -2.87
C LEU A 113 -3.52 -7.94 -4.06
N THR A 114 -4.54 -7.11 -4.08
CA THR A 114 -4.69 -6.00 -5.04
C THR A 114 -4.05 -4.73 -4.49
N SER A 115 -4.25 -3.62 -5.17
CA SER A 115 -3.77 -2.32 -4.69
C SER A 115 -4.43 -1.89 -3.38
N THR A 116 -3.70 -1.12 -2.58
CA THR A 116 -4.19 -0.58 -1.30
C THR A 116 -5.09 0.63 -1.48
N VAL A 117 -4.93 1.35 -2.59
CA VAL A 117 -5.59 2.63 -2.87
C VAL A 117 -6.34 2.56 -4.19
N CYS A 118 -7.50 3.20 -4.24
CA CYS A 118 -8.25 3.43 -5.47
C CYS A 118 -8.44 4.94 -5.69
N PHE A 119 -8.59 5.33 -6.95
CA PHE A 119 -8.75 6.73 -7.36
C PHE A 119 -10.09 6.89 -8.10
N PRO A 120 -11.23 6.87 -7.39
CA PRO A 120 -12.54 7.05 -8.00
C PRO A 120 -12.80 8.50 -8.36
N THR A 121 -13.66 8.71 -9.35
CA THR A 121 -14.21 9.99 -9.72
C THR A 121 -15.74 9.95 -9.60
N GLY A 122 -16.35 11.10 -9.39
CA GLY A 122 -17.81 11.21 -9.28
C GLY A 122 -18.25 12.65 -9.10
N ASN A 123 -19.56 12.85 -8.97
CA ASN A 123 -20.14 14.19 -8.85
C ASN A 123 -19.67 14.98 -7.61
N ILE A 124 -19.27 14.29 -6.53
CA ILE A 124 -18.72 14.94 -5.33
C ILE A 124 -17.22 15.22 -5.50
N ALA A 125 -16.53 14.46 -6.32
CA ALA A 125 -15.11 14.57 -6.57
C ALA A 125 -14.81 14.43 -8.09
N PRO A 126 -15.19 15.42 -8.90
CA PRO A 126 -15.05 15.33 -10.36
C PRO A 126 -13.57 15.29 -10.80
N GLU A 127 -12.68 15.91 -10.04
CA GLU A 127 -11.24 15.91 -10.29
C GLU A 127 -10.51 14.69 -9.71
N GLY A 128 -11.25 13.79 -9.06
CA GLY A 128 -10.72 12.59 -8.45
C GLY A 128 -10.69 12.62 -6.92
N SER A 129 -10.67 11.43 -6.35
CA SER A 129 -10.56 11.19 -4.93
C SER A 129 -9.63 10.02 -4.65
N VAL A 130 -9.29 9.81 -3.39
CA VAL A 130 -8.46 8.69 -2.95
C VAL A 130 -9.22 7.89 -1.91
N ILE A 131 -9.36 6.59 -2.14
CA ILE A 131 -9.95 5.65 -1.19
C ILE A 131 -8.90 4.60 -0.82
N LYS A 132 -8.74 4.37 0.48
CA LYS A 132 -8.00 3.22 0.98
C LYS A 132 -8.89 1.97 0.86
N ALA A 133 -8.79 1.25 -0.26
CA ALA A 133 -9.62 0.08 -0.56
C ALA A 133 -9.52 -1.01 0.53
N THR A 134 -8.35 -1.16 1.17
CA THR A 134 -8.14 -2.13 2.26
C THR A 134 -8.84 -1.78 3.57
N ALA A 135 -9.41 -0.59 3.69
CA ALA A 135 -10.22 -0.19 4.85
C ALA A 135 -11.71 -0.53 4.68
N ILE A 136 -12.12 -0.97 3.49
CA ILE A 136 -13.49 -1.43 3.24
C ILE A 136 -13.61 -2.86 3.75
N ASP A 137 -14.57 -3.11 4.63
CA ASP A 137 -14.86 -4.46 5.11
C ASP A 137 -15.36 -5.33 3.93
N PRO A 138 -14.72 -6.48 3.64
CA PRO A 138 -15.16 -7.35 2.56
C PRO A 138 -16.63 -7.80 2.65
N SER A 139 -17.19 -7.88 3.86
CA SER A 139 -18.58 -8.29 4.07
C SER A 139 -19.62 -7.31 3.54
N VAL A 140 -19.23 -6.04 3.30
CA VAL A 140 -20.12 -5.01 2.74
C VAL A 140 -19.94 -4.80 1.24
N VAL A 141 -19.04 -5.55 0.61
CA VAL A 141 -18.80 -5.53 -0.83
C VAL A 141 -19.72 -6.54 -1.50
N GLY A 142 -20.41 -6.14 -2.55
CA GLY A 142 -21.30 -7.03 -3.30
C GLY A 142 -20.53 -8.16 -4.02
N GLU A 143 -21.25 -9.20 -4.48
CA GLU A 143 -20.67 -10.32 -5.25
C GLU A 143 -19.98 -9.87 -6.54
N ASP A 144 -20.38 -8.72 -7.07
CA ASP A 144 -19.76 -8.06 -8.23
C ASP A 144 -18.46 -7.30 -7.89
N GLY A 145 -18.01 -7.37 -6.64
CA GLY A 145 -16.81 -6.68 -6.17
C GLY A 145 -16.99 -5.17 -5.97
N VAL A 146 -18.25 -4.68 -5.97
CA VAL A 146 -18.53 -3.24 -5.83
C VAL A 146 -19.15 -2.93 -4.46
N TYR A 147 -18.55 -1.99 -3.75
CA TYR A 147 -19.14 -1.42 -2.53
C TYR A 147 -20.20 -0.38 -2.90
N ARG A 148 -21.41 -0.56 -2.39
CA ARG A 148 -22.53 0.39 -2.53
C ARG A 148 -23.14 0.65 -1.17
N HIS A 149 -23.32 1.91 -0.85
CA HIS A 149 -24.00 2.30 0.38
C HIS A 149 -24.84 3.56 0.15
N THR A 150 -26.02 3.58 0.73
CA THR A 150 -26.90 4.77 0.79
C THR A 150 -27.25 5.01 2.25
N GLY A 151 -27.00 6.21 2.74
CA GLY A 151 -27.22 6.56 4.13
C GLY A 151 -27.42 8.05 4.32
N ARG A 152 -27.80 8.43 5.54
CA ARG A 152 -27.95 9.84 5.92
C ARG A 152 -26.58 10.50 6.03
N ALA A 153 -26.37 11.62 5.33
CA ALA A 153 -25.16 12.40 5.47
C ALA A 153 -25.13 13.17 6.80
N ARG A 154 -24.06 12.99 7.55
CA ARG A 154 -23.74 13.75 8.77
C ARG A 154 -22.53 14.63 8.47
N VAL A 155 -22.81 15.91 8.23
CA VAL A 155 -21.78 16.87 7.78
C VAL A 155 -21.19 17.60 8.99
N PHE A 156 -19.87 17.68 9.06
CA PHE A 156 -19.11 18.36 10.11
C PHE A 156 -18.13 19.34 9.48
N VAL A 157 -18.04 20.54 10.04
CA VAL A 157 -17.13 21.59 9.55
C VAL A 157 -15.72 21.49 10.17
N SER A 158 -15.47 20.48 10.99
CA SER A 158 -14.14 20.18 11.52
C SER A 158 -14.07 18.76 12.08
N GLU A 159 -12.85 18.18 12.09
CA GLU A 159 -12.55 16.91 12.72
C GLU A 159 -12.96 16.89 14.20
N ALA A 160 -12.70 17.99 14.93
CA ALA A 160 -13.06 18.08 16.35
C ALA A 160 -14.57 17.92 16.60
N GLN A 161 -15.40 18.45 15.72
CA GLN A 161 -16.86 18.27 15.80
C GLN A 161 -17.26 16.82 15.50
N ALA A 162 -16.67 16.21 14.48
CA ALA A 162 -16.90 14.81 14.15
C ALA A 162 -16.54 13.88 15.32
N ILE A 163 -15.37 14.09 15.94
CA ILE A 163 -14.93 13.33 17.11
C ILE A 163 -15.89 13.51 18.30
N LYS A 164 -16.39 14.72 18.55
CA LYS A 164 -17.38 14.97 19.61
C LYS A 164 -18.68 14.22 19.34
N ALA A 165 -19.17 14.21 18.11
CA ALA A 165 -20.38 13.50 17.72
C ALA A 165 -20.22 11.97 17.89
N ILE A 166 -19.07 11.41 17.54
CA ILE A 166 -18.75 9.99 17.78
C ILE A 166 -18.77 9.69 19.29
N LYS A 167 -18.09 10.49 20.11
CA LYS A 167 -18.03 10.30 21.57
C LYS A 167 -19.39 10.42 22.27
N ARG A 168 -20.33 11.13 21.65
CA ARG A 168 -21.71 11.31 22.15
C ARG A 168 -22.69 10.31 21.56
N GLU A 169 -22.19 9.34 20.77
CA GLU A 169 -23.03 8.33 20.11
C GLU A 169 -24.12 8.95 19.20
N GLU A 170 -23.84 10.14 18.64
CA GLU A 170 -24.77 10.84 17.74
C GLU A 170 -24.74 10.29 16.30
N ILE A 171 -23.81 9.38 16.00
CA ILE A 171 -23.66 8.71 14.71
C ILE A 171 -24.35 7.35 14.79
N ALA A 172 -25.31 7.14 13.93
CA ALA A 172 -26.03 5.87 13.87
C ALA A 172 -25.38 4.93 12.83
N GLN A 173 -25.65 3.63 12.99
CA GLN A 173 -25.26 2.65 11.96
C GLN A 173 -25.90 3.01 10.62
N GLY A 174 -25.12 3.04 9.57
CA GLY A 174 -25.55 3.42 8.23
C GLY A 174 -25.44 4.90 7.90
N ASP A 175 -25.10 5.76 8.88
CA ASP A 175 -24.80 7.17 8.58
C ASP A 175 -23.49 7.29 7.74
N ILE A 176 -23.43 8.32 6.88
CA ILE A 176 -22.24 8.68 6.13
C ILE A 176 -21.67 9.96 6.73
N MET A 177 -20.49 9.87 7.33
CA MET A 177 -19.81 11.04 7.88
C MET A 177 -19.07 11.80 6.78
N VAL A 178 -19.31 13.11 6.71
CA VAL A 178 -18.63 14.03 5.80
C VAL A 178 -17.97 15.10 6.65
N VAL A 179 -16.67 15.28 6.50
CA VAL A 179 -15.90 16.36 7.15
C VAL A 179 -15.42 17.32 6.06
N ILE A 180 -15.77 18.62 6.17
CA ILE A 180 -15.45 19.68 5.21
C ILE A 180 -14.57 20.74 5.84
#